data_d6ec9f289e1ca4ee39b94c55465b1eff
#
_entry.id   d6ec9f289e1ca4ee39b94c55465b1eff
#
_cell.length_a   1.000
_cell.length_b   1.000
_cell.length_c   1.000
_cell.angle_alpha   90.00
_cell.angle_beta   90.00
_cell.angle_gamma   90.00
#
_symmetry.space_group_name_H-M   'P 1'
#
loop_
_entity.id
_entity.type
_entity.pdbx_description
1 polymer ?
#
loop_
_entity_poly.entity_id
_entity_poly.type
_entity_poly.pdbx_seq_one_letter_code
_entity_poly.pdbx_strand_id
1 'polypeptide(L)'
;MSDELDRKRRHFVGATALGMVFAPFGMNAIASSKPGTVPAPATGTTPLAGATSFHSLKQVKAGVLDIGYAEDGPARGPVVILVHGWPYDIYSFVDVAPILAAAGYRVVVPFLRGYGSTTFLSADTPRNGQQAAIAADILALMDALKIKKATLGGFDWGARTVNIMAALWPERCKAMVSVSG
;
A
#
# COMPACT_ATOMS: atom_id res chain seq x y z
N MET A 1 -41.02 -6.39 17.88
CA MET A 1 -40.08 -5.50 17.16
C MET A 1 -39.01 -6.28 16.37
N SER A 2 -38.87 -7.59 16.54
CA SER A 2 -37.93 -8.46 15.77
C SER A 2 -38.54 -9.00 14.46
N ASP A 3 -39.86 -9.19 14.36
CA ASP A 3 -40.50 -9.76 13.18
C ASP A 3 -40.60 -8.81 11.96
N GLU A 4 -40.58 -7.52 12.18
CA GLU A 4 -40.66 -6.53 11.10
C GLU A 4 -39.32 -6.35 10.37
N LEU A 5 -38.20 -6.59 11.05
CA LEU A 5 -36.86 -6.54 10.49
C LEU A 5 -36.58 -7.79 9.63
N ASP A 6 -37.15 -8.92 9.98
CA ASP A 6 -36.96 -10.18 9.24
C ASP A 6 -37.78 -10.21 7.95
N ARG A 7 -38.93 -9.53 7.93
CA ARG A 7 -39.79 -9.38 6.73
C ARG A 7 -39.15 -8.49 5.67
N LYS A 8 -38.40 -7.43 6.07
CA LYS A 8 -37.69 -6.53 5.14
C LYS A 8 -36.46 -7.18 4.50
N ARG A 9 -35.84 -8.14 5.15
CA ARG A 9 -34.72 -8.91 4.59
C ARG A 9 -35.13 -9.91 3.51
N ARG A 10 -36.35 -10.47 3.56
CA ARG A 10 -36.85 -11.46 2.59
C ARG A 10 -37.34 -10.83 1.28
N HIS A 11 -37.63 -9.54 1.22
CA HIS A 11 -38.07 -8.87 -0.01
C HIS A 11 -36.92 -8.40 -0.92
N PHE A 12 -35.65 -8.52 -0.51
CA PHE A 12 -34.51 -8.07 -1.32
C PHE A 12 -33.92 -9.15 -2.25
N VAL A 13 -34.39 -10.39 -2.18
CA VAL A 13 -33.84 -11.54 -2.96
C VAL A 13 -34.73 -11.97 -4.12
N GLY A 14 -35.81 -11.26 -4.43
CA GLY A 14 -36.84 -11.75 -5.34
C GLY A 14 -37.21 -10.85 -6.51
N ALA A 15 -36.34 -10.03 -7.10
CA ALA A 15 -36.71 -9.29 -8.30
C ALA A 15 -35.52 -8.91 -9.18
N THR A 16 -34.98 -9.85 -9.93
CA THR A 16 -34.23 -9.56 -11.16
C THR A 16 -34.24 -10.74 -12.12
N ALA A 17 -35.38 -10.90 -12.77
CA ALA A 17 -35.47 -11.64 -14.01
C ALA A 17 -36.45 -10.88 -14.88
N LEU A 18 -36.00 -10.00 -15.79
CA LEU A 18 -36.69 -9.70 -17.05
C LEU A 18 -35.81 -8.85 -17.97
N GLY A 19 -35.51 -9.40 -19.15
CA GLY A 19 -35.46 -8.66 -20.39
C GLY A 19 -34.13 -8.03 -20.81
N MET A 20 -33.16 -8.82 -21.27
CA MET A 20 -32.17 -8.29 -22.22
C MET A 20 -32.77 -8.27 -23.62
N VAL A 21 -33.15 -7.10 -24.09
CA VAL A 21 -33.42 -6.85 -25.52
C VAL A 21 -32.05 -6.59 -26.17
N PHE A 22 -31.59 -7.52 -27.00
CA PHE A 22 -30.45 -7.32 -27.88
C PHE A 22 -30.84 -6.42 -29.03
N ALA A 23 -30.32 -5.19 -29.06
CA ALA A 23 -30.27 -4.37 -30.26
C ALA A 23 -28.99 -4.67 -31.03
N PRO A 24 -29.03 -4.91 -32.36
CA PRO A 24 -27.81 -5.12 -33.14
C PRO A 24 -27.11 -3.77 -33.35
N PHE A 25 -26.01 -3.54 -32.63
CA PHE A 25 -25.13 -2.44 -32.95
C PHE A 25 -24.34 -2.76 -34.21
N GLY A 26 -24.46 -1.88 -35.20
CA GLY A 26 -23.75 -1.97 -36.47
C GLY A 26 -22.23 -1.98 -36.26
N MET A 27 -21.57 -2.95 -36.91
CA MET A 27 -20.12 -3.02 -37.02
C MET A 27 -19.61 -1.85 -37.85
N ASN A 28 -19.14 -0.78 -37.22
CA ASN A 28 -18.27 0.16 -37.90
C ASN A 28 -16.87 -0.43 -37.98
N ALA A 29 -16.38 -0.64 -39.20
CA ALA A 29 -15.01 -1.05 -39.48
C ALA A 29 -14.04 -0.04 -38.88
N ILE A 30 -13.32 -0.44 -37.84
CA ILE A 30 -12.18 0.32 -37.31
C ILE A 30 -11.02 0.07 -38.25
N ALA A 31 -10.59 1.14 -38.91
CA ALA A 31 -9.41 1.14 -39.76
C ALA A 31 -8.21 0.59 -39.01
N SER A 32 -7.58 -0.44 -39.59
CA SER A 32 -6.35 -1.05 -39.10
C SER A 32 -5.22 0.00 -39.11
N SER A 33 -4.96 0.62 -37.96
CA SER A 33 -3.72 1.37 -37.75
C SER A 33 -2.58 0.38 -37.60
N LYS A 34 -1.53 0.53 -38.45
CA LYS A 34 -0.28 -0.24 -38.32
C LYS A 34 0.23 -0.19 -36.89
N PRO A 35 0.69 -1.32 -36.30
CA PRO A 35 1.35 -1.30 -35.00
C PRO A 35 2.59 -0.39 -35.11
N GLY A 36 2.55 0.73 -34.40
CA GLY A 36 3.76 1.54 -34.19
C GLY A 36 4.77 0.66 -33.47
N THR A 37 5.98 0.57 -34.02
CA THR A 37 7.12 -0.09 -33.39
C THR A 37 7.38 0.62 -32.05
N VAL A 38 6.98 0.00 -30.95
CA VAL A 38 7.40 0.42 -29.61
C VAL A 38 8.91 0.19 -29.57
N PRO A 39 9.74 1.20 -29.27
CA PRO A 39 11.17 0.98 -29.09
C PRO A 39 11.34 -0.07 -28.00
N ALA A 40 12.10 -1.13 -28.27
CA ALA A 40 12.48 -2.09 -27.28
C ALA A 40 13.12 -1.34 -26.10
N PRO A 41 12.80 -1.66 -24.84
CA PRO A 41 13.49 -1.07 -23.70
C PRO A 41 14.99 -1.37 -23.89
N ALA A 42 15.81 -0.34 -23.73
CA ALA A 42 17.26 -0.47 -23.82
C ALA A 42 17.70 -1.57 -22.84
N THR A 43 18.12 -2.71 -23.40
CA THR A 43 18.74 -3.83 -22.66
C THR A 43 20.15 -3.39 -22.26
N GLY A 44 20.23 -2.62 -21.20
CA GLY A 44 21.45 -2.08 -20.62
C GLY A 44 21.34 -1.96 -19.10
N THR A 45 20.49 -2.75 -18.46
CA THR A 45 20.54 -2.90 -17.01
C THR A 45 21.57 -3.99 -16.69
N THR A 46 22.82 -3.55 -16.39
CA THR A 46 23.66 -4.35 -15.49
C THR A 46 22.78 -4.73 -14.30
N PRO A 47 22.64 -6.05 -13.96
CA PRO A 47 21.93 -6.41 -12.75
C PRO A 47 22.64 -5.70 -11.62
N LEU A 48 21.93 -4.78 -10.94
CA LEU A 48 22.36 -4.30 -9.65
C LEU A 48 22.55 -5.56 -8.81
N ALA A 49 23.77 -5.83 -8.35
CA ALA A 49 24.01 -6.91 -7.42
C ALA A 49 22.99 -6.72 -6.28
N GLY A 50 22.02 -7.65 -6.20
CA GLY A 50 20.85 -7.49 -5.35
C GLY A 50 21.30 -7.15 -3.94
N ALA A 51 20.86 -6.03 -3.42
CA ALA A 51 21.11 -5.68 -2.03
C ALA A 51 20.42 -6.73 -1.16
N THR A 52 21.19 -7.51 -0.40
CA THR A 52 20.62 -8.54 0.48
C THR A 52 20.11 -7.97 1.80
N SER A 53 20.38 -6.69 2.07
CA SER A 53 20.02 -6.02 3.32
C SER A 53 20.00 -4.50 3.16
N PHE A 54 19.26 -3.83 4.03
CA PHE A 54 19.37 -2.39 4.20
C PHE A 54 20.65 -2.03 4.97
N HIS A 55 21.31 -0.93 4.58
CA HIS A 55 22.58 -0.50 5.17
C HIS A 55 22.47 -0.13 6.65
N SER A 56 21.33 0.43 7.07
CA SER A 56 21.07 0.77 8.48
C SER A 56 19.58 0.74 8.77
N LEU A 57 19.26 0.25 9.96
CA LEU A 57 17.92 0.35 10.52
C LEU A 57 17.88 1.50 11.50
N LYS A 58 16.77 2.21 11.53
CA LYS A 58 16.47 3.31 12.44
C LYS A 58 15.34 2.91 13.37
N GLN A 59 15.19 3.65 14.47
CA GLN A 59 14.14 3.44 15.45
C GLN A 59 13.50 4.78 15.79
N VAL A 60 12.17 4.80 15.94
CA VAL A 60 11.44 6.01 16.34
C VAL A 60 10.20 5.67 17.15
N LYS A 61 10.00 6.38 18.24
CA LYS A 61 8.76 6.30 19.03
C LYS A 61 7.63 7.01 18.30
N ALA A 62 6.58 6.25 17.98
CA ALA A 62 5.44 6.72 17.21
C ALA A 62 4.14 6.09 17.74
N GLY A 63 3.23 6.90 18.23
CA GLY A 63 1.99 6.42 18.84
C GLY A 63 2.27 5.47 20.01
N VAL A 64 1.81 4.22 19.89
CA VAL A 64 1.97 3.18 20.90
C VAL A 64 3.19 2.27 20.68
N LEU A 65 3.98 2.57 19.65
CA LEU A 65 5.09 1.72 19.22
C LEU A 65 6.42 2.48 19.25
N ASP A 66 7.49 1.70 19.43
CA ASP A 66 8.84 2.07 19.01
C ASP A 66 9.08 1.34 17.68
N ILE A 67 9.03 2.08 16.58
CA ILE A 67 9.01 1.51 15.23
C ILE A 67 10.41 1.44 14.66
N GLY A 68 10.83 0.21 14.30
CA GLY A 68 12.00 -0.03 13.49
C GLY A 68 11.70 0.19 12.02
N TYR A 69 12.60 0.88 11.30
CA TYR A 69 12.41 1.12 9.87
C TYR A 69 13.75 1.26 9.14
N ALA A 70 13.73 0.94 7.85
CA ALA A 70 14.79 1.31 6.93
C ALA A 70 14.45 2.64 6.25
N GLU A 71 15.47 3.40 5.91
CA GLU A 71 15.32 4.65 5.16
C GLU A 71 16.42 4.75 4.12
N ASP A 72 16.06 5.15 2.89
CA ASP A 72 16.97 5.32 1.77
C ASP A 72 16.64 6.59 0.98
N GLY A 73 17.62 7.08 0.20
CA GLY A 73 17.48 8.26 -0.65
C GLY A 73 17.64 9.60 0.07
N PRO A 74 17.40 10.69 -0.66
CA PRO A 74 17.66 12.05 -0.15
C PRO A 74 16.64 12.43 0.92
N ALA A 75 17.12 12.89 2.09
CA ALA A 75 16.28 13.24 3.25
C ALA A 75 15.19 14.30 2.95
N ARG A 76 15.38 15.15 1.93
CA ARG A 76 14.42 16.17 1.50
C ARG A 76 13.63 15.78 0.24
N GLY A 77 13.81 14.56 -0.27
CA GLY A 77 13.05 14.05 -1.40
C GLY A 77 11.56 13.87 -1.10
N PRO A 78 10.72 13.80 -2.14
CA PRO A 78 9.33 13.41 -1.97
C PRO A 78 9.28 12.02 -1.33
N VAL A 79 8.39 11.85 -0.33
CA VAL A 79 8.39 10.64 0.49
C VAL A 79 7.56 9.53 -0.17
N VAL A 80 8.14 8.33 -0.16
CA VAL A 80 7.46 7.05 -0.43
C VAL A 80 7.54 6.20 0.84
N ILE A 81 6.41 5.65 1.29
CA ILE A 81 6.34 4.68 2.37
C ILE A 81 5.95 3.34 1.78
N LEU A 82 6.77 2.29 2.02
CA LEU A 82 6.55 0.94 1.53
C LEU A 82 6.16 0.03 2.70
N VAL A 83 4.96 -0.55 2.62
CA VAL A 83 4.34 -1.33 3.69
C VAL A 83 4.24 -2.79 3.29
N HIS A 84 4.95 -3.66 4.03
CA HIS A 84 5.02 -5.09 3.74
C HIS A 84 3.74 -5.84 4.15
N GLY A 85 3.63 -7.10 3.71
CA GLY A 85 2.56 -8.04 4.04
C GLY A 85 3.02 -9.19 4.90
N TRP A 86 2.09 -10.11 5.20
CA TRP A 86 2.37 -11.34 5.92
C TRP A 86 2.72 -12.47 4.93
N PRO A 87 3.66 -13.37 5.25
CA PRO A 87 4.53 -13.42 6.45
C PRO A 87 5.87 -12.67 6.27
N TYR A 88 5.94 -11.81 5.29
CA TYR A 88 7.13 -11.07 4.89
C TYR A 88 7.39 -9.87 5.81
N ASP A 89 8.54 -9.20 5.56
CA ASP A 89 8.96 -8.01 6.28
C ASP A 89 9.55 -6.95 5.34
N ILE A 90 10.30 -6.00 5.90
CA ILE A 90 10.90 -4.90 5.13
C ILE A 90 11.85 -5.38 4.02
N TYR A 91 12.49 -6.55 4.17
CA TYR A 91 13.43 -7.08 3.20
C TYR A 91 12.78 -7.45 1.86
N SER A 92 11.44 -7.53 1.79
CA SER A 92 10.70 -7.62 0.52
C SER A 92 10.92 -6.41 -0.42
N PHE A 93 11.45 -5.31 0.11
CA PHE A 93 11.68 -4.07 -0.63
C PHE A 93 13.16 -3.73 -0.86
N VAL A 94 14.09 -4.65 -0.58
CA VAL A 94 15.54 -4.39 -0.72
C VAL A 94 15.95 -4.02 -2.14
N ASP A 95 15.23 -4.52 -3.15
CA ASP A 95 15.50 -4.22 -4.56
C ASP A 95 14.72 -2.98 -5.02
N VAL A 96 13.55 -2.72 -4.44
CA VAL A 96 12.67 -1.61 -4.84
C VAL A 96 13.13 -0.28 -4.24
N ALA A 97 13.53 -0.28 -2.96
CA ALA A 97 13.91 0.94 -2.25
C ALA A 97 15.08 1.68 -2.92
N PRO A 98 16.18 1.03 -3.33
CA PRO A 98 17.28 1.70 -4.03
C PRO A 98 16.88 2.30 -5.38
N ILE A 99 15.96 1.65 -6.11
CA ILE A 99 15.46 2.18 -7.39
C ILE A 99 14.73 3.51 -7.17
N LEU A 100 13.86 3.57 -6.17
CA LEU A 100 13.13 4.78 -5.82
C LEU A 100 14.07 5.85 -5.25
N ALA A 101 15.05 5.45 -4.43
CA ALA A 101 16.05 6.35 -3.88
C ALA A 101 16.90 6.99 -4.99
N ALA A 102 17.33 6.21 -5.98
CA ALA A 102 18.06 6.69 -7.15
C ALA A 102 17.21 7.65 -8.01
N ALA A 103 15.88 7.48 -8.02
CA ALA A 103 14.94 8.40 -8.64
C ALA A 103 14.66 9.67 -7.82
N GLY A 104 15.35 9.87 -6.69
CA GLY A 104 15.28 11.07 -5.86
C GLY A 104 14.19 11.05 -4.78
N TYR A 105 13.57 9.91 -4.51
CA TYR A 105 12.60 9.78 -3.43
C TYR A 105 13.28 9.48 -2.09
N ARG A 106 12.72 10.03 -1.01
CA ARG A 106 12.98 9.57 0.35
C ARG A 106 12.10 8.34 0.61
N VAL A 107 12.70 7.17 0.73
CA VAL A 107 12.00 5.89 0.89
C VAL A 107 12.04 5.48 2.35
N VAL A 108 10.89 5.21 2.95
CA VAL A 108 10.72 4.75 4.33
C VAL A 108 10.04 3.39 4.32
N VAL A 109 10.67 2.39 4.94
CA VAL A 109 10.18 1.01 4.96
C VAL A 109 10.08 0.55 6.41
N PRO A 110 8.92 0.70 7.07
CA PRO A 110 8.76 0.32 8.47
C PRO A 110 8.51 -1.19 8.64
N PHE A 111 9.04 -1.76 9.72
CA PHE A 111 8.51 -3.00 10.27
C PHE A 111 7.14 -2.73 10.89
N LEU A 112 6.15 -3.50 10.49
CA LEU A 112 4.82 -3.44 11.08
C LEU A 112 4.84 -3.91 12.55
N ARG A 113 3.76 -3.63 13.29
CA ARG A 113 3.59 -4.15 14.66
C ARG A 113 3.76 -5.67 14.70
N GLY A 114 4.59 -6.16 15.62
CA GLY A 114 4.90 -7.58 15.77
C GLY A 114 6.01 -8.09 14.85
N TYR A 115 6.65 -7.23 14.05
CA TYR A 115 7.74 -7.60 13.15
C TYR A 115 9.05 -6.90 13.52
N GLY A 116 10.14 -7.60 13.24
CA GLY A 116 11.50 -7.09 13.34
C GLY A 116 11.79 -6.39 14.66
N SER A 117 12.34 -5.18 14.58
CA SER A 117 12.69 -4.38 15.77
C SER A 117 11.54 -3.48 16.27
N THR A 118 10.35 -3.54 15.67
CA THR A 118 9.19 -2.79 16.15
C THR A 118 8.65 -3.40 17.45
N THR A 119 8.58 -2.61 18.50
CA THR A 119 8.12 -3.03 19.82
C THR A 119 7.01 -2.13 20.34
N PHE A 120 6.20 -2.65 21.25
CA PHE A 120 5.18 -1.87 21.94
C PHE A 120 5.81 -1.10 23.11
N LEU A 121 5.45 0.17 23.27
CA LEU A 121 5.95 1.03 24.35
C LEU A 121 5.36 0.66 25.72
N SER A 122 4.20 0.02 25.77
CA SER A 122 3.58 -0.46 27.01
C SER A 122 3.14 -1.91 26.90
N ALA A 123 3.27 -2.66 28.00
CA ALA A 123 2.72 -4.00 28.13
C ALA A 123 1.18 -4.02 28.04
N ASP A 124 0.54 -2.94 28.45
CA ASP A 124 -0.93 -2.81 28.51
C ASP A 124 -1.55 -2.52 27.13
N THR A 125 -0.74 -2.18 26.11
CA THR A 125 -1.25 -1.95 24.76
C THR A 125 -1.80 -3.23 24.15
N PRO A 126 -3.06 -3.25 23.67
CA PRO A 126 -3.65 -4.45 23.05
C PRO A 126 -2.84 -4.95 21.85
N ARG A 127 -2.53 -6.23 21.84
CA ARG A 127 -1.76 -6.91 20.76
C ARG A 127 -2.70 -7.32 19.62
N ASN A 128 -3.32 -6.37 18.96
CA ASN A 128 -4.15 -6.67 17.79
C ASN A 128 -3.40 -6.37 16.49
N GLY A 129 -3.71 -7.09 15.42
CA GLY A 129 -3.15 -6.92 14.07
C GLY A 129 -4.18 -6.41 13.07
N GLN A 130 -5.25 -5.74 13.51
CA GLN A 130 -6.26 -5.20 12.60
C GLN A 130 -5.64 -4.16 11.67
N GLN A 131 -6.03 -4.18 10.39
CA GLN A 131 -5.47 -3.29 9.37
C GLN A 131 -5.64 -1.81 9.72
N ALA A 132 -6.77 -1.43 10.35
CA ALA A 132 -6.99 -0.07 10.83
C ALA A 132 -6.00 0.34 11.94
N ALA A 133 -5.62 -0.59 12.82
CA ALA A 133 -4.61 -0.33 13.83
C ALA A 133 -3.21 -0.15 13.21
N ILE A 134 -2.89 -0.95 12.19
CA ILE A 134 -1.64 -0.81 11.43
C ILE A 134 -1.64 0.53 10.66
N ALA A 135 -2.77 0.93 10.06
CA ALA A 135 -2.89 2.23 9.40
C ALA A 135 -2.64 3.40 10.38
N ALA A 136 -3.17 3.30 11.60
CA ALA A 136 -2.91 4.28 12.66
C ALA A 136 -1.42 4.33 13.07
N ASP A 137 -0.72 3.18 13.06
CA ASP A 137 0.73 3.15 13.32
C ASP A 137 1.51 3.86 12.23
N ILE A 138 1.16 3.65 10.95
CA ILE A 138 1.83 4.32 9.83
C ILE A 138 1.58 5.83 9.88
N LEU A 139 0.38 6.27 10.26
CA LEU A 139 0.09 7.68 10.50
C LEU A 139 0.95 8.26 11.63
N ALA A 140 1.04 7.53 12.76
CA ALA A 140 1.87 7.95 13.88
C ALA A 140 3.37 8.02 13.49
N LEU A 141 3.84 7.07 12.66
CA LEU A 141 5.19 7.11 12.08
C LEU A 141 5.38 8.35 11.21
N MET A 142 4.42 8.66 10.34
CA MET A 142 4.46 9.87 9.51
C MET A 142 4.57 11.13 10.38
N ASP A 143 3.81 11.20 11.47
CA ASP A 143 3.84 12.35 12.39
C ASP A 143 5.20 12.45 13.11
N ALA A 144 5.72 11.34 13.62
CA ALA A 144 7.03 11.28 14.28
C ALA A 144 8.17 11.69 13.33
N LEU A 145 8.09 11.31 12.06
CA LEU A 145 9.07 11.68 11.02
C LEU A 145 8.77 13.03 10.35
N LYS A 146 7.74 13.76 10.80
CA LYS A 146 7.28 15.05 10.24
C LYS A 146 6.91 14.98 8.76
N ILE A 147 6.36 13.83 8.34
CA ILE A 147 5.89 13.58 6.98
C ILE A 147 4.42 13.99 6.90
N LYS A 148 4.12 15.11 6.25
CA LYS A 148 2.74 15.59 6.09
C LYS A 148 1.94 14.73 5.11
N LYS A 149 2.57 14.34 4.00
CA LYS A 149 1.95 13.59 2.90
C LYS A 149 2.98 12.70 2.20
N ALA A 150 2.61 11.48 1.85
CA ALA A 150 3.49 10.52 1.19
C ALA A 150 2.78 9.78 0.04
N THR A 151 3.55 9.26 -0.90
CA THR A 151 3.11 8.17 -1.76
C THR A 151 3.18 6.88 -0.96
N LEU A 152 2.11 6.09 -0.98
CA LEU A 152 1.99 4.86 -0.20
C LEU A 152 2.06 3.66 -1.14
N GLY A 153 2.95 2.71 -0.88
CA GLY A 153 3.00 1.43 -1.58
C GLY A 153 2.82 0.29 -0.58
N GLY A 154 2.04 -0.73 -0.95
CA GLY A 154 1.88 -1.88 -0.08
C GLY A 154 1.40 -3.12 -0.81
N PHE A 155 1.71 -4.29 -0.26
CA PHE A 155 1.19 -5.57 -0.75
C PHE A 155 0.58 -6.37 0.40
N ASP A 156 -0.40 -7.22 0.11
CA ASP A 156 -1.12 -8.07 1.08
C ASP A 156 -1.68 -7.23 2.26
N TRP A 157 -1.26 -7.46 3.52
CA TRP A 157 -1.63 -6.64 4.68
C TRP A 157 -1.22 -5.19 4.53
N GLY A 158 -0.06 -4.93 3.90
CA GLY A 158 0.37 -3.58 3.55
C GLY A 158 -0.57 -2.91 2.57
N ALA A 159 -1.07 -3.63 1.56
CA ALA A 159 -2.05 -3.11 0.62
C ALA A 159 -3.35 -2.69 1.31
N ARG A 160 -3.89 -3.56 2.19
CA ARG A 160 -5.09 -3.25 2.98
C ARG A 160 -4.89 -2.04 3.89
N THR A 161 -3.71 -1.94 4.49
CA THR A 161 -3.32 -0.80 5.33
C THR A 161 -3.33 0.51 4.53
N VAL A 162 -2.66 0.55 3.37
CA VAL A 162 -2.60 1.78 2.56
C VAL A 162 -3.96 2.12 1.94
N ASN A 163 -4.82 1.13 1.63
CA ASN A 163 -6.20 1.35 1.19
C ASN A 163 -7.02 2.07 2.28
N ILE A 164 -6.91 1.63 3.54
CA ILE A 164 -7.57 2.29 4.68
C ILE A 164 -7.04 3.71 4.87
N MET A 165 -5.72 3.90 4.77
CA MET A 165 -5.12 5.24 4.88
C MET A 165 -5.64 6.18 3.79
N ALA A 166 -5.69 5.72 2.53
CA ALA A 166 -6.18 6.52 1.42
C ALA A 166 -7.69 6.84 1.53
N ALA A 167 -8.48 5.93 2.11
CA ALA A 167 -9.91 6.12 2.30
C ALA A 167 -10.25 7.06 3.46
N LEU A 168 -9.56 6.93 4.60
CA LEU A 168 -9.90 7.66 5.82
C LEU A 168 -9.08 8.94 6.01
N TRP A 169 -7.88 9.03 5.43
CA TRP A 169 -6.96 10.19 5.53
C TRP A 169 -6.38 10.55 4.15
N PRO A 170 -7.22 10.88 3.17
CA PRO A 170 -6.78 11.17 1.79
C PRO A 170 -5.80 12.35 1.72
N GLU A 171 -5.86 13.27 2.67
CA GLU A 171 -4.93 14.39 2.77
C GLU A 171 -3.49 13.95 3.10
N ARG A 172 -3.32 12.75 3.68
CA ARG A 172 -2.01 12.16 4.00
C ARG A 172 -1.44 11.33 2.84
N CYS A 173 -2.27 11.01 1.83
CA CYS A 173 -1.93 10.15 0.70
C CYS A 173 -1.78 10.98 -0.59
N LYS A 174 -0.56 11.07 -1.14
CA LYS A 174 -0.26 11.74 -2.41
C LYS A 174 -0.66 10.88 -3.60
N ALA A 175 -0.32 9.61 -3.53
CA ALA A 175 -0.64 8.56 -4.50
C ALA A 175 -0.56 7.21 -3.78
N MET A 176 -1.12 6.17 -4.37
CA MET A 176 -1.12 4.84 -3.78
C MET A 176 -0.86 3.77 -4.83
N VAL A 177 -0.07 2.76 -4.43
CA VAL A 177 0.10 1.49 -5.14
C VAL A 177 -0.30 0.37 -4.18
N SER A 178 -1.33 -0.38 -4.54
CA SER A 178 -1.90 -1.46 -3.73
C SER A 178 -1.84 -2.76 -4.53
N VAL A 179 -1.17 -3.78 -3.99
CA VAL A 179 -0.96 -5.08 -4.64
C VAL A 179 -1.53 -6.19 -3.77
N SER A 180 -2.43 -7.00 -4.34
CA SER A 180 -3.00 -8.18 -3.66
C SER A 180 -3.64 -7.87 -2.30
N GLY A 181 -4.38 -6.76 -2.20
CA GLY A 181 -5.04 -6.29 -0.99
C GLY A 181 -6.55 -6.52 -0.96
#